data_a38aa8edcca6368cc6d870767df312b1
#
_entry.id   a38aa8edcca6368cc6d870767df312b1
#
_cell.length_a   1.000
_cell.length_b   1.000
_cell.length_c   1.000
_cell.angle_alpha   90.00
_cell.angle_beta   90.00
_cell.angle_gamma   90.00
#
_symmetry.space_group_name_H-M   'P 1'
#
loop_
_entity.id
_entity.type
_entity.pdbx_description
1 polymer ?
#
loop_
_entity_poly.entity_id
_entity_poly.type
_entity_poly.pdbx_seq_one_letter_code
_entity_poly.pdbx_strand_id
1 'polypeptide(L)'
;KLPDRAPCFLSFESGIYLSNPEFCFVQLARSCSVIDLIKLGFELCGTYRIDPASSIGFRPAQPLSSTEAINRFIDKMHGKVPRKAKTAIRYVCDGSASPMETCLALLLGLPARYGGYGLGMPEMNAKVLIPARLGKRTTYRKYHCDLYWSEQNVAIEYNSREFHVNELAVERDASRINNLKAAGIEALAVTRAHVADNVKFDAIAHSAASLMGKRIRIAYVDIDERRMSLRKQLFSKDPWC
;
A
#
# COMPACT_ATOMS: atom_id res chain seq x y z
N LYS A 1 -4.79 -22.09 22.53
CA LYS A 1 -3.89 -23.18 22.13
C LYS A 1 -3.13 -22.70 20.90
N LEU A 2 -1.80 -22.90 20.89
CA LEU A 2 -0.96 -22.67 19.71
C LEU A 2 -1.28 -23.77 18.68
N PRO A 3 -1.20 -23.47 17.37
CA PRO A 3 -1.44 -24.48 16.36
C PRO A 3 -0.35 -25.56 16.38
N ASP A 4 -0.75 -26.81 16.45
CA ASP A 4 0.16 -27.97 16.58
C ASP A 4 1.06 -28.21 15.34
N ARG A 5 0.88 -27.46 14.24
CA ARG A 5 1.55 -27.71 12.95
C ARG A 5 2.13 -26.48 12.25
N ALA A 6 2.01 -25.27 12.79
CA ALA A 6 2.65 -24.09 12.23
C ALA A 6 3.72 -23.59 13.21
N PRO A 7 4.96 -23.40 12.78
CA PRO A 7 5.97 -22.82 13.64
C PRO A 7 5.58 -21.39 14.00
N CYS A 8 5.15 -21.17 15.26
CA CYS A 8 4.80 -19.84 15.75
C CYS A 8 6.03 -19.01 16.10
N PHE A 9 7.14 -19.69 16.34
CA PHE A 9 8.37 -19.09 16.84
C PHE A 9 9.58 -19.50 15.99
N LEU A 10 10.48 -18.55 15.82
CA LEU A 10 11.81 -18.74 15.25
C LEU A 10 12.82 -18.75 16.38
N SER A 11 13.72 -19.71 16.39
CA SER A 11 14.88 -19.69 17.29
C SER A 11 15.85 -18.63 16.80
N PHE A 12 16.21 -17.68 17.65
CA PHE A 12 17.15 -16.60 17.33
C PHE A 12 18.54 -16.90 17.90
N GLU A 13 18.58 -17.21 19.21
CA GLU A 13 19.80 -17.60 19.93
C GLU A 13 19.40 -18.65 20.99
N SER A 14 20.40 -19.21 21.69
CA SER A 14 20.17 -20.21 22.72
C SER A 14 19.19 -19.68 23.80
N GLY A 15 17.99 -20.25 23.83
CA GLY A 15 16.92 -19.87 24.75
C GLY A 15 16.07 -18.66 24.36
N ILE A 16 16.38 -17.98 23.22
CA ILE A 16 15.59 -16.85 22.71
C ILE A 16 14.75 -17.28 21.51
N TYR A 17 13.45 -17.03 21.59
CA TYR A 17 12.48 -17.34 20.56
C TYR A 17 11.71 -16.08 20.16
N LEU A 18 11.64 -15.79 18.88
CA LEU A 18 10.89 -14.68 18.31
C LEU A 18 9.61 -15.20 17.66
N SER A 19 8.51 -14.48 17.82
CA SER A 19 7.31 -14.76 17.02
C SER A 19 7.65 -14.64 15.53
N ASN A 20 7.23 -15.61 14.72
CA ASN A 20 7.32 -15.44 13.29
C ASN A 20 6.39 -14.31 12.82
N PRO A 21 6.59 -13.72 11.63
CA PRO A 21 5.83 -12.57 11.16
C PRO A 21 4.32 -12.80 11.13
N GLU A 22 3.88 -13.99 10.70
CA GLU A 22 2.47 -14.35 10.58
C GLU A 22 1.81 -14.44 11.97
N PHE A 23 2.51 -15.04 12.94
CA PHE A 23 2.02 -15.14 14.31
C PHE A 23 2.02 -13.78 15.00
N CYS A 24 3.05 -12.95 14.78
CA CYS A 24 3.11 -11.57 15.26
C CYS A 24 1.89 -10.77 14.79
N PHE A 25 1.54 -10.84 13.50
CA PHE A 25 0.34 -10.21 12.95
C PHE A 25 -0.94 -10.64 13.68
N VAL A 26 -1.10 -11.95 13.93
CA VAL A 26 -2.29 -12.47 14.62
C VAL A 26 -2.30 -12.09 16.12
N GLN A 27 -1.16 -12.08 16.79
CA GLN A 27 -1.06 -11.67 18.19
C GLN A 27 -1.45 -10.20 18.38
N LEU A 28 -0.91 -9.30 17.56
CA LEU A 28 -1.18 -7.86 17.63
C LEU A 28 -2.62 -7.49 17.25
N ALA A 29 -3.34 -8.37 16.56
CA ALA A 29 -4.76 -8.18 16.30
C ALA A 29 -5.64 -8.11 17.56
N ARG A 30 -5.12 -8.46 18.74
CA ARG A 30 -5.84 -8.34 20.02
C ARG A 30 -5.82 -6.91 20.56
N SER A 31 -4.70 -6.21 20.41
CA SER A 31 -4.46 -4.86 20.96
C SER A 31 -4.63 -3.76 19.93
N CYS A 32 -4.11 -3.95 18.72
CA CYS A 32 -4.11 -2.92 17.68
C CYS A 32 -5.50 -2.63 17.09
N SER A 33 -5.66 -1.42 16.56
CA SER A 33 -6.80 -1.10 15.70
C SER A 33 -6.73 -1.88 14.37
N VAL A 34 -7.81 -1.92 13.61
CA VAL A 34 -7.79 -2.55 12.27
C VAL A 34 -6.83 -1.82 11.34
N ILE A 35 -6.77 -0.49 11.40
CA ILE A 35 -5.89 0.31 10.54
C ILE A 35 -4.42 0.07 10.87
N ASP A 36 -4.06 0.06 12.17
CA ASP A 36 -2.67 -0.20 12.57
C ASP A 36 -2.24 -1.62 12.18
N LEU A 37 -3.15 -2.57 12.30
CA LEU A 37 -2.87 -3.93 11.87
C LEU A 37 -2.71 -4.04 10.35
N ILE A 38 -3.46 -3.27 9.56
CA ILE A 38 -3.24 -3.20 8.11
C ILE A 38 -1.87 -2.58 7.80
N LYS A 39 -1.49 -1.48 8.48
CA LYS A 39 -0.16 -0.86 8.34
C LYS A 39 0.95 -1.86 8.62
N LEU A 40 0.85 -2.59 9.74
CA LEU A 40 1.78 -3.67 10.08
C LEU A 40 1.86 -4.72 8.96
N GLY A 41 0.71 -5.15 8.44
CA GLY A 41 0.65 -6.10 7.33
C GLY A 41 1.40 -5.60 6.10
N PHE A 42 1.21 -4.34 5.74
CA PHE A 42 1.95 -3.72 4.63
C PHE A 42 3.46 -3.70 4.86
N GLU A 43 3.92 -3.44 6.09
CA GLU A 43 5.34 -3.46 6.41
C GLU A 43 5.91 -4.89 6.42
N LEU A 44 5.16 -5.87 6.90
CA LEU A 44 5.58 -7.28 6.87
C LEU A 44 5.69 -7.82 5.43
N CYS A 45 4.77 -7.41 4.56
CA CYS A 45 4.66 -7.86 3.17
C CYS A 45 5.34 -6.90 2.16
N GLY A 46 5.80 -5.74 2.63
CA GLY A 46 6.43 -4.71 1.81
C GLY A 46 7.94 -4.91 1.63
N THR A 47 8.49 -4.13 0.72
CA THR A 47 9.93 -4.08 0.40
C THR A 47 10.64 -2.92 1.10
N TYR A 48 10.10 -2.43 2.20
CA TYR A 48 10.70 -1.42 3.07
C TYR A 48 10.58 -1.81 4.54
N ARG A 49 11.33 -1.11 5.40
CA ARG A 49 11.21 -1.15 6.87
C ARG A 49 11.27 0.26 7.41
N ILE A 50 10.44 0.57 8.38
CA ILE A 50 10.56 1.81 9.15
C ILE A 50 11.91 1.82 9.84
N ASP A 51 12.64 2.91 9.68
CA ASP A 51 13.96 3.10 10.26
C ASP A 51 14.12 4.55 10.73
N PRO A 52 13.90 4.81 12.03
CA PRO A 52 14.03 6.15 12.59
C PRO A 52 15.42 6.77 12.44
N ALA A 53 16.46 5.96 12.23
CA ALA A 53 17.82 6.44 12.00
C ALA A 53 18.06 6.87 10.55
N SER A 54 17.19 6.48 9.63
CA SER A 54 17.25 6.91 8.23
C SER A 54 16.77 8.36 8.07
N SER A 55 17.44 9.15 7.24
CA SER A 55 17.05 10.54 6.93
C SER A 55 15.65 10.66 6.31
N ILE A 56 15.15 9.59 5.70
CA ILE A 56 13.81 9.51 5.08
C ILE A 56 12.81 8.69 5.92
N GLY A 57 13.23 8.21 7.11
CA GLY A 57 12.39 7.46 8.05
C GLY A 57 12.16 5.99 7.71
N PHE A 58 12.73 5.46 6.63
CA PHE A 58 12.63 4.06 6.24
C PHE A 58 13.84 3.63 5.37
N ARG A 59 13.98 2.34 5.14
CA ARG A 59 15.01 1.77 4.25
C ARG A 59 14.43 0.62 3.42
N PRO A 60 15.00 0.33 2.23
CA PRO A 60 14.68 -0.87 1.48
C PRO A 60 14.98 -2.14 2.29
N ALA A 61 14.12 -3.15 2.17
CA ALA A 61 14.27 -4.42 2.85
C ALA A 61 13.55 -5.54 2.07
N GLN A 62 13.95 -6.79 2.32
CA GLN A 62 13.17 -7.92 1.79
C GLN A 62 11.89 -8.11 2.60
N PRO A 63 10.77 -8.54 1.98
CA PRO A 63 9.56 -8.89 2.71
C PRO A 63 9.82 -9.93 3.80
N LEU A 64 9.23 -9.77 4.97
CA LEU A 64 9.29 -10.77 6.04
C LEU A 64 8.22 -11.85 5.87
N SER A 65 7.15 -11.52 5.16
CA SER A 65 6.03 -12.41 4.88
C SER A 65 5.35 -12.03 3.57
N SER A 66 4.23 -12.67 3.27
CA SER A 66 3.31 -12.31 2.19
C SER A 66 1.87 -12.43 2.66
N THR A 67 0.96 -11.76 1.96
CA THR A 67 -0.48 -11.89 2.22
C THR A 67 -0.95 -13.32 2.16
N GLU A 68 -0.42 -14.11 1.23
CA GLU A 68 -0.69 -15.54 1.10
C GLU A 68 -0.20 -16.33 2.33
N ALA A 69 1.02 -16.05 2.82
CA ALA A 69 1.58 -16.73 3.98
C ALA A 69 0.77 -16.42 5.25
N ILE A 70 0.40 -15.16 5.46
CA ILE A 70 -0.42 -14.73 6.60
C ILE A 70 -1.81 -15.40 6.52
N ASN A 71 -2.47 -15.43 5.37
CA ASN A 71 -3.76 -16.09 5.19
C ASN A 71 -3.65 -17.58 5.48
N ARG A 72 -2.66 -18.28 4.90
CA ARG A 72 -2.42 -19.70 5.19
C ARG A 72 -2.19 -19.99 6.67
N PHE A 73 -1.49 -19.07 7.36
CA PHE A 73 -1.29 -19.19 8.81
C PHE A 73 -2.59 -19.04 9.58
N ILE A 74 -3.41 -18.03 9.24
CA ILE A 74 -4.74 -17.79 9.83
C ILE A 74 -5.64 -19.01 9.65
N ASP A 75 -5.65 -19.63 8.46
CA ASP A 75 -6.48 -20.79 8.15
C ASP A 75 -6.04 -22.05 8.91
N LYS A 76 -4.73 -22.21 9.15
CA LYS A 76 -4.18 -23.33 9.94
C LYS A 76 -4.38 -23.17 11.44
N MET A 77 -4.69 -22.00 11.93
CA MET A 77 -5.02 -21.77 13.34
C MET A 77 -6.40 -22.34 13.67
N HIS A 78 -6.44 -23.62 14.08
CA HIS A 78 -7.64 -24.28 14.59
C HIS A 78 -8.04 -23.66 15.95
N GLY A 79 -8.66 -22.49 15.93
CA GLY A 79 -9.04 -21.82 17.16
C GLY A 79 -9.47 -20.38 16.96
N LYS A 80 -9.41 -19.62 18.02
CA LYS A 80 -9.94 -18.24 18.05
C LYS A 80 -8.96 -17.24 17.43
N VAL A 81 -8.89 -17.20 16.11
CA VAL A 81 -8.25 -16.08 15.42
C VAL A 81 -9.06 -14.82 15.65
N PRO A 82 -8.44 -13.71 16.09
CA PRO A 82 -9.16 -12.45 16.26
C PRO A 82 -9.84 -12.01 14.96
N ARG A 83 -11.10 -11.59 15.04
CA ARG A 83 -11.84 -11.10 13.84
C ARG A 83 -11.10 -9.96 13.14
N LYS A 84 -10.38 -9.12 13.90
CA LYS A 84 -9.57 -8.02 13.35
C LYS A 84 -8.47 -8.54 12.41
N ALA A 85 -7.79 -9.64 12.71
CA ALA A 85 -6.78 -10.23 11.81
C ALA A 85 -7.38 -10.62 10.46
N LYS A 86 -8.51 -11.35 10.48
CA LYS A 86 -9.24 -11.72 9.26
C LYS A 86 -9.77 -10.52 8.47
N THR A 87 -10.10 -9.42 9.17
CA THR A 87 -10.57 -8.20 8.53
C THR A 87 -9.41 -7.43 7.92
N ALA A 88 -8.32 -7.26 8.67
CA ALA A 88 -7.17 -6.45 8.26
C ALA A 88 -6.45 -7.05 7.04
N ILE A 89 -6.19 -8.37 7.05
CA ILE A 89 -5.44 -9.02 5.96
C ILE A 89 -6.10 -8.85 4.59
N ARG A 90 -7.41 -8.64 4.53
CA ARG A 90 -8.15 -8.40 3.28
C ARG A 90 -7.80 -7.07 2.60
N TYR A 91 -7.15 -6.17 3.32
CA TYR A 91 -6.74 -4.85 2.85
C TYR A 91 -5.22 -4.68 2.80
N VAL A 92 -4.46 -5.72 3.09
CA VAL A 92 -3.01 -5.72 2.92
C VAL A 92 -2.67 -6.09 1.50
N CYS A 93 -1.70 -5.39 0.92
CA CYS A 93 -1.12 -5.72 -0.38
C CYS A 93 0.37 -6.00 -0.23
N ASP A 94 0.89 -6.95 -1.01
CA ASP A 94 2.31 -7.24 -1.08
C ASP A 94 3.06 -6.17 -1.89
N GLY A 95 4.32 -5.95 -1.60
CA GLY A 95 5.24 -5.24 -2.47
C GLY A 95 5.25 -3.72 -2.37
N SER A 96 4.56 -3.10 -1.38
CA SER A 96 4.75 -1.67 -1.12
C SER A 96 6.22 -1.37 -0.85
N ALA A 97 6.76 -0.30 -1.46
CA ALA A 97 8.18 0.07 -1.35
C ALA A 97 8.43 1.29 -0.45
N SER A 98 7.38 1.93 0.03
CA SER A 98 7.50 3.06 0.95
C SER A 98 6.25 3.24 1.84
N PRO A 99 6.40 3.92 3.01
CA PRO A 99 5.27 4.29 3.85
C PRO A 99 4.23 5.15 3.12
N MET A 100 4.67 6.02 2.22
CA MET A 100 3.75 6.91 1.48
C MET A 100 2.92 6.17 0.45
N GLU A 101 3.49 5.20 -0.25
CA GLU A 101 2.71 4.31 -1.13
C GLU A 101 1.66 3.53 -0.34
N THR A 102 2.03 3.02 0.84
CA THR A 102 1.08 2.39 1.77
C THR A 102 -0.04 3.34 2.16
N CYS A 103 0.27 4.59 2.56
CA CYS A 103 -0.73 5.59 2.90
C CYS A 103 -1.68 5.89 1.72
N LEU A 104 -1.14 6.05 0.52
CA LEU A 104 -1.94 6.27 -0.70
C LEU A 104 -2.88 5.11 -0.99
N ALA A 105 -2.38 3.87 -0.91
CA ALA A 105 -3.19 2.67 -1.11
C ALA A 105 -4.34 2.60 -0.11
N LEU A 106 -4.10 2.94 1.17
CA LEU A 106 -5.11 2.91 2.22
C LEU A 106 -6.12 4.05 2.08
N LEU A 107 -5.67 5.27 1.79
CA LEU A 107 -6.57 6.41 1.56
C LEU A 107 -7.51 6.14 0.39
N LEU A 108 -7.00 5.69 -0.75
CA LEU A 108 -7.78 5.48 -1.96
C LEU A 108 -8.58 4.18 -1.92
N GLY A 109 -7.97 3.09 -1.42
CA GLY A 109 -8.52 1.74 -1.53
C GLY A 109 -9.50 1.35 -0.45
N LEU A 110 -9.30 1.78 0.80
CA LEU A 110 -10.15 1.38 1.90
C LEU A 110 -11.60 1.83 1.72
N PRO A 111 -12.58 1.03 2.19
CA PRO A 111 -13.97 1.44 2.20
C PRO A 111 -14.24 2.68 3.04
N ALA A 112 -15.31 3.43 2.70
CA ALA A 112 -15.74 4.64 3.39
C ALA A 112 -15.95 4.46 4.91
N ARG A 113 -16.34 3.26 5.37
CA ARG A 113 -16.45 2.96 6.82
C ARG A 113 -15.14 3.15 7.59
N TYR A 114 -13.99 3.07 6.91
CA TYR A 114 -12.66 3.35 7.47
C TYR A 114 -12.11 4.73 7.10
N GLY A 115 -12.88 5.53 6.36
CA GLY A 115 -12.47 6.84 5.87
C GLY A 115 -11.74 6.83 4.53
N GLY A 116 -11.66 5.68 3.84
CA GLY A 116 -11.10 5.60 2.49
C GLY A 116 -12.09 6.01 1.40
N TYR A 117 -11.58 6.17 0.19
CA TYR A 117 -12.40 6.52 -0.98
C TYR A 117 -13.09 5.33 -1.66
N GLY A 118 -12.77 4.10 -1.26
CA GLY A 118 -13.46 2.89 -1.72
C GLY A 118 -13.15 2.45 -3.14
N LEU A 119 -12.01 2.84 -3.68
CA LEU A 119 -11.61 2.45 -5.05
C LEU A 119 -11.21 0.97 -5.15
N GLY A 120 -11.01 0.29 -4.02
CA GLY A 120 -10.46 -1.06 -3.94
C GLY A 120 -8.93 -1.03 -3.80
N MET A 121 -8.37 -2.10 -3.26
CA MET A 121 -6.93 -2.16 -3.04
C MET A 121 -6.18 -2.35 -4.36
N PRO A 122 -5.08 -1.60 -4.60
CA PRO A 122 -4.26 -1.72 -5.79
C PRO A 122 -3.27 -2.89 -5.71
N GLU A 123 -2.71 -3.28 -6.84
CA GLU A 123 -1.42 -3.97 -6.90
C GLU A 123 -0.31 -2.95 -6.63
N MET A 124 0.59 -3.27 -5.68
CA MET A 124 1.69 -2.38 -5.31
C MET A 124 2.95 -2.68 -6.13
N ASN A 125 3.61 -1.65 -6.61
CA ASN A 125 4.83 -1.77 -7.42
C ASN A 125 4.68 -2.78 -8.57
N ALA A 126 3.51 -2.77 -9.20
CA ALA A 126 3.13 -3.70 -10.25
C ALA A 126 4.06 -3.59 -11.45
N LYS A 127 4.54 -4.73 -11.93
CA LYS A 127 5.40 -4.80 -13.14
C LYS A 127 4.54 -4.80 -14.38
N VAL A 128 4.60 -3.75 -15.17
CA VAL A 128 3.94 -3.66 -16.47
C VAL A 128 4.96 -3.68 -17.61
N LEU A 129 4.63 -4.39 -18.67
CA LEU A 129 5.46 -4.47 -19.87
C LEU A 129 4.89 -3.54 -20.93
N ILE A 130 5.64 -2.51 -21.31
CA ILE A 130 5.22 -1.53 -22.28
C ILE A 130 5.95 -1.78 -23.61
N PRO A 131 5.23 -1.95 -24.73
CA PRO A 131 5.85 -2.11 -26.03
C PRO A 131 6.57 -0.81 -26.43
N ALA A 132 7.84 -0.94 -26.77
CA ALA A 132 8.66 0.13 -27.34
C ALA A 132 9.03 -0.25 -28.77
N ARG A 133 8.71 0.61 -29.74
CA ARG A 133 9.11 0.41 -31.14
C ARG A 133 10.53 0.92 -31.33
N LEU A 134 11.42 0.03 -31.75
CA LEU A 134 12.77 0.36 -32.22
C LEU A 134 12.87 0.00 -33.70
N GLY A 135 12.54 0.94 -34.58
CA GLY A 135 12.43 0.68 -36.02
C GLY A 135 11.34 -0.35 -36.34
N LYS A 136 11.70 -1.45 -37.03
CA LYS A 136 10.76 -2.56 -37.35
C LYS A 136 10.61 -3.59 -36.23
N ARG A 137 11.35 -3.48 -35.10
CA ARG A 137 11.30 -4.43 -33.99
C ARG A 137 10.49 -3.85 -32.87
N THR A 138 9.61 -4.67 -32.27
CA THR A 138 8.94 -4.38 -31.00
C THR A 138 9.79 -4.95 -29.86
N THR A 139 10.23 -4.08 -28.97
CA THR A 139 10.87 -4.44 -27.70
C THR A 139 9.93 -4.11 -26.56
N TYR A 140 10.17 -4.67 -25.38
CA TYR A 140 9.36 -4.39 -24.19
C TYR A 140 10.22 -3.73 -23.12
N ARG A 141 9.74 -2.63 -22.57
CA ARG A 141 10.32 -2.00 -21.38
C ARG A 141 9.51 -2.36 -20.15
N LYS A 142 10.21 -2.69 -19.08
CA LYS A 142 9.58 -2.93 -17.76
C LYS A 142 9.39 -1.60 -17.06
N TYR A 143 8.18 -1.35 -16.60
CA TYR A 143 7.84 -0.25 -15.70
C TYR A 143 7.30 -0.82 -14.40
N HIS A 144 7.48 -0.09 -13.31
CA HIS A 144 6.86 -0.38 -12.03
C HIS A 144 5.88 0.74 -11.72
N CYS A 145 4.61 0.40 -11.58
CA CYS A 145 3.58 1.35 -11.16
C CYS A 145 3.46 1.26 -9.65
N ASP A 146 3.60 2.39 -8.93
CA ASP A 146 3.56 2.39 -7.46
C ASP A 146 2.24 1.82 -6.96
N LEU A 147 1.12 2.29 -7.48
CA LEU A 147 -0.22 1.75 -7.27
C LEU A 147 -0.86 1.46 -8.64
N TYR A 148 -1.35 0.25 -8.85
CA TYR A 148 -1.95 -0.13 -10.13
C TYR A 148 -3.24 -0.92 -9.95
N TRP A 149 -4.31 -0.50 -10.61
CA TRP A 149 -5.57 -1.22 -10.71
C TRP A 149 -5.64 -1.85 -12.10
N SER A 150 -5.20 -3.10 -12.19
CA SER A 150 -5.03 -3.81 -13.47
C SER A 150 -6.32 -4.00 -14.26
N GLU A 151 -7.44 -4.27 -13.58
CA GLU A 151 -8.75 -4.42 -14.24
C GLU A 151 -9.23 -3.13 -14.93
N GLN A 152 -8.85 -1.96 -14.42
CA GLN A 152 -9.23 -0.66 -14.97
C GLN A 152 -8.12 0.01 -15.78
N ASN A 153 -6.92 -0.57 -15.80
CA ASN A 153 -5.72 0.02 -16.41
C ASN A 153 -5.43 1.44 -15.90
N VAL A 154 -5.57 1.66 -14.59
CA VAL A 154 -5.28 2.95 -13.95
C VAL A 154 -4.11 2.80 -13.00
N ALA A 155 -3.13 3.69 -13.10
CA ALA A 155 -1.96 3.77 -12.22
C ALA A 155 -1.92 5.09 -11.46
N ILE A 156 -1.38 5.05 -10.26
CA ILE A 156 -1.02 6.24 -9.49
C ILE A 156 0.46 6.14 -9.13
N GLU A 157 1.19 7.21 -9.44
CA GLU A 157 2.62 7.35 -9.22
C GLU A 157 2.87 8.39 -8.12
N TYR A 158 3.62 8.03 -7.09
CA TYR A 158 3.97 8.94 -6.01
C TYR A 158 5.31 9.63 -6.27
N ASN A 159 5.26 10.95 -6.46
CA ASN A 159 6.45 11.77 -6.61
C ASN A 159 6.82 12.45 -5.29
N SER A 160 7.89 11.95 -4.65
CA SER A 160 8.42 12.54 -3.40
C SER A 160 9.24 13.82 -3.61
N ARG A 161 9.62 14.13 -4.85
CA ARG A 161 10.54 15.22 -5.19
C ARG A 161 9.78 16.51 -5.46
N GLU A 162 9.54 17.32 -4.43
CA GLU A 162 8.83 18.60 -4.57
C GLU A 162 9.74 19.82 -4.78
N PHE A 163 11.05 19.73 -4.51
CA PHE A 163 11.85 20.96 -4.34
C PHE A 163 13.19 21.06 -5.06
N HIS A 164 13.59 20.06 -5.82
CA HIS A 164 14.74 20.19 -6.72
C HIS A 164 14.29 19.89 -8.14
N VAL A 165 13.73 20.91 -8.77
CA VAL A 165 13.36 20.88 -10.21
C VAL A 165 14.63 20.83 -11.03
N ASN A 166 15.17 19.63 -11.18
CA ASN A 166 16.11 19.35 -12.25
C ASN A 166 15.27 19.07 -13.50
N GLU A 167 15.40 19.89 -14.54
CA GLU A 167 14.66 19.75 -15.82
C GLU A 167 14.66 18.31 -16.32
N LEU A 168 15.77 17.60 -16.18
CA LEU A 168 15.92 16.20 -16.55
C LEU A 168 15.01 15.24 -15.74
N ALA A 169 14.64 15.60 -14.49
CA ALA A 169 13.74 14.78 -13.69
C ALA A 169 12.28 14.96 -14.12
N VAL A 170 11.88 16.20 -14.40
CA VAL A 170 10.54 16.54 -14.93
C VAL A 170 10.34 15.88 -16.30
N GLU A 171 11.34 15.91 -17.17
CA GLU A 171 11.28 15.26 -18.49
C GLU A 171 11.14 13.73 -18.38
N ARG A 172 11.85 13.10 -17.44
CA ARG A 172 11.72 11.65 -17.17
C ARG A 172 10.34 11.28 -16.68
N ASP A 173 9.78 12.05 -15.76
CA ASP A 173 8.45 11.78 -15.18
C ASP A 173 7.35 11.99 -16.23
N ALA A 174 7.43 13.04 -17.04
CA ALA A 174 6.54 13.26 -18.18
C ALA A 174 6.64 12.13 -19.21
N SER A 175 7.87 11.72 -19.57
CA SER A 175 8.12 10.60 -20.47
C SER A 175 7.54 9.28 -19.92
N ARG A 176 7.65 9.04 -18.61
CA ARG A 176 7.10 7.85 -17.94
C ARG A 176 5.57 7.80 -18.09
N ILE A 177 4.88 8.89 -17.75
CA ILE A 177 3.42 8.98 -17.88
C ILE A 177 2.97 8.81 -19.33
N ASN A 178 3.67 9.46 -20.29
CA ASN A 178 3.37 9.32 -21.70
C ASN A 178 3.54 7.88 -22.21
N ASN A 179 4.57 7.17 -21.74
CA ASN A 179 4.78 5.77 -22.09
C ASN A 179 3.68 4.86 -21.53
N LEU A 180 3.21 5.09 -20.29
CA LEU A 180 2.09 4.38 -19.70
C LEU A 180 0.81 4.61 -20.51
N LYS A 181 0.51 5.86 -20.87
CA LYS A 181 -0.65 6.22 -21.71
C LYS A 181 -0.60 5.56 -23.09
N ALA A 182 0.58 5.54 -23.73
CA ALA A 182 0.76 4.87 -25.00
C ALA A 182 0.52 3.35 -24.93
N ALA A 183 0.62 2.77 -23.74
CA ALA A 183 0.29 1.37 -23.46
C ALA A 183 -1.17 1.15 -23.01
N GLY A 184 -2.00 2.19 -23.05
CA GLY A 184 -3.41 2.12 -22.59
C GLY A 184 -3.58 2.16 -21.09
N ILE A 185 -2.56 2.62 -20.35
CA ILE A 185 -2.62 2.77 -18.89
C ILE A 185 -2.78 4.26 -18.57
N GLU A 186 -3.92 4.63 -17.97
CA GLU A 186 -4.13 5.98 -17.47
C GLU A 186 -3.36 6.18 -16.18
N ALA A 187 -2.50 7.21 -16.13
CA ALA A 187 -1.61 7.45 -15.00
C ALA A 187 -1.82 8.84 -14.39
N LEU A 188 -1.90 8.90 -13.07
CA LEU A 188 -1.97 10.13 -12.27
C LEU A 188 -0.72 10.26 -11.40
N ALA A 189 -0.09 11.43 -11.45
CA ALA A 189 1.00 11.76 -10.54
C ALA A 189 0.45 12.40 -9.26
N VAL A 190 0.88 11.88 -8.11
CA VAL A 190 0.52 12.37 -6.79
C VAL A 190 1.77 12.81 -6.05
N THR A 191 1.78 14.04 -5.55
CA THR A 191 2.89 14.60 -4.79
C THR A 191 2.56 14.67 -3.30
N ARG A 192 3.57 14.98 -2.48
CA ARG A 192 3.38 15.25 -1.06
C ARG A 192 2.39 16.41 -0.81
N ALA A 193 2.43 17.46 -1.65
CA ALA A 193 1.50 18.59 -1.52
C ALA A 193 0.05 18.16 -1.78
N HIS A 194 -0.19 17.26 -2.75
CA HIS A 194 -1.52 16.68 -2.95
C HIS A 194 -1.99 15.90 -1.72
N VAL A 195 -1.09 15.12 -1.11
CA VAL A 195 -1.45 14.31 0.06
C VAL A 195 -1.67 15.19 1.30
N ALA A 196 -0.90 16.26 1.47
CA ALA A 196 -1.01 17.14 2.63
C ALA A 196 -2.31 17.96 2.66
N ASP A 197 -2.87 18.28 1.50
CA ASP A 197 -4.07 19.09 1.31
C ASP A 197 -5.29 18.21 1.05
N ASN A 198 -6.30 18.29 1.91
CA ASN A 198 -7.50 17.46 1.80
C ASN A 198 -8.29 17.73 0.52
N VAL A 199 -8.39 19.00 0.08
CA VAL A 199 -9.15 19.38 -1.12
C VAL A 199 -8.43 18.87 -2.37
N LYS A 200 -7.10 19.04 -2.44
CA LYS A 200 -6.30 18.52 -3.56
C LYS A 200 -6.36 17.00 -3.62
N PHE A 201 -6.31 16.33 -2.47
CA PHE A 201 -6.38 14.88 -2.42
C PHE A 201 -7.76 14.36 -2.83
N ASP A 202 -8.83 15.04 -2.42
CA ASP A 202 -10.20 14.71 -2.84
C ASP A 202 -10.34 14.80 -4.37
N ALA A 203 -9.79 15.85 -5.00
CA ALA A 203 -9.75 15.99 -6.45
C ALA A 203 -9.01 14.84 -7.14
N ILE A 204 -7.86 14.41 -6.59
CA ILE A 204 -7.11 13.24 -7.09
C ILE A 204 -7.96 11.96 -6.97
N ALA A 205 -8.61 11.73 -5.85
CA ALA A 205 -9.45 10.55 -5.63
C ALA A 205 -10.65 10.51 -6.61
N HIS A 206 -11.29 11.66 -6.84
CA HIS A 206 -12.37 11.77 -7.82
C HIS A 206 -11.88 11.57 -9.26
N SER A 207 -10.71 12.10 -9.61
CA SER A 207 -10.08 11.87 -10.92
C SER A 207 -9.76 10.38 -11.12
N ALA A 208 -9.16 9.73 -10.13
CA ALA A 208 -8.89 8.30 -10.17
C ALA A 208 -10.18 7.48 -10.32
N ALA A 209 -11.22 7.80 -9.54
CA ALA A 209 -12.52 7.14 -9.64
C ALA A 209 -13.14 7.29 -11.04
N SER A 210 -13.05 8.48 -11.63
CA SER A 210 -13.54 8.75 -12.99
C SER A 210 -12.83 7.91 -14.03
N LEU A 211 -11.49 7.85 -13.98
CA LEU A 211 -10.68 7.00 -14.87
C LEU A 211 -11.02 5.52 -14.73
N MET A 212 -11.35 5.07 -13.52
CA MET A 212 -11.77 3.70 -13.24
C MET A 212 -13.23 3.41 -13.61
N GLY A 213 -14.01 4.39 -14.09
CA GLY A 213 -15.45 4.26 -14.30
C GLY A 213 -16.23 4.04 -12.99
N LYS A 214 -15.67 4.43 -11.85
CA LYS A 214 -16.26 4.28 -10.51
C LYS A 214 -16.86 5.60 -10.02
N ARG A 215 -17.82 5.51 -9.10
CA ARG A 215 -18.34 6.67 -8.36
C ARG A 215 -17.98 6.53 -6.89
N ILE A 216 -17.41 7.57 -6.31
CA ILE A 216 -17.20 7.66 -4.86
C ILE A 216 -18.57 7.86 -4.21
N ARG A 217 -18.97 6.90 -3.37
CA ARG A 217 -20.26 6.95 -2.67
C ARG A 217 -20.07 7.59 -1.30
N ILE A 218 -20.82 8.66 -1.03
CA ILE A 218 -20.92 9.24 0.31
C ILE A 218 -21.98 8.42 1.05
N ALA A 219 -21.53 7.36 1.73
CA ALA A 219 -22.41 6.42 2.41
C ALA A 219 -22.64 6.76 3.90
N TYR A 220 -21.93 7.77 4.41
CA TYR A 220 -21.95 8.14 5.83
C TYR A 220 -22.04 9.65 5.97
N VAL A 221 -22.88 10.12 6.90
CA VAL A 221 -23.03 11.55 7.21
C VAL A 221 -21.72 12.12 7.79
N ASP A 222 -20.97 11.31 8.55
CA ASP A 222 -19.69 11.61 9.19
C ASP A 222 -18.46 11.24 8.35
N ILE A 223 -18.60 11.20 7.01
CA ILE A 223 -17.52 10.75 6.13
C ILE A 223 -16.24 11.60 6.26
N ASP A 224 -16.37 12.90 6.45
CA ASP A 224 -15.23 13.81 6.56
C ASP A 224 -14.48 13.57 7.87
N GLU A 225 -15.19 13.33 8.97
CA GLU A 225 -14.57 12.95 10.26
C GLU A 225 -13.83 11.61 10.14
N ARG A 226 -14.40 10.63 9.44
CA ARG A 226 -13.74 9.34 9.17
C ARG A 226 -12.50 9.51 8.32
N ARG A 227 -12.54 10.34 7.27
CA ARG A 227 -11.38 10.67 6.44
C ARG A 227 -10.29 11.34 7.26
N MET A 228 -10.63 12.31 8.08
CA MET A 228 -9.68 12.97 8.99
C MET A 228 -9.09 11.98 10.02
N SER A 229 -9.90 11.09 10.58
CA SER A 229 -9.45 10.07 11.52
C SER A 229 -8.48 9.09 10.87
N LEU A 230 -8.79 8.60 9.66
CA LEU A 230 -7.89 7.74 8.90
C LEU A 230 -6.56 8.45 8.62
N ARG A 231 -6.60 9.68 8.13
CA ARG A 231 -5.38 10.48 7.86
C ARG A 231 -4.55 10.67 9.13
N LYS A 232 -5.18 10.99 10.27
CA LYS A 232 -4.47 11.10 11.54
C LYS A 232 -3.76 9.81 11.92
N GLN A 233 -4.38 8.65 11.75
CA GLN A 233 -3.78 7.35 12.03
C GLN A 233 -2.64 7.02 11.06
N LEU A 234 -2.76 7.39 9.78
CA LEU A 234 -1.74 7.10 8.77
C LEU A 234 -0.50 8.00 8.89
N PHE A 235 -0.67 9.26 9.31
CA PHE A 235 0.40 10.25 9.39
C PHE A 235 0.83 10.57 10.82
N SER A 236 0.34 9.83 11.82
CA SER A 236 0.84 9.96 13.19
C SER A 236 2.33 9.61 13.25
N LYS A 237 3.06 10.33 14.12
CA LYS A 237 4.49 10.06 14.34
C LYS A 237 4.73 8.76 15.13
N ASP A 238 3.71 8.30 15.87
CA ASP A 238 3.74 6.99 16.53
C ASP A 238 3.39 5.91 15.52
N PRO A 239 4.35 5.11 15.08
CA PRO A 239 4.11 4.09 14.06
C PRO A 239 3.22 2.93 14.57
N TRP A 240 3.09 2.75 15.89
CA TRP A 240 2.43 1.58 16.48
C TRP A 240 1.59 1.94 17.71
N CYS A 241 0.28 1.75 17.63
CA CYS A 241 -0.74 1.76 18.72
C CYS A 241 -0.60 2.83 19.78
#